data_cbace5fba56855ca116ded0afaeafb0e
#
_entry.id   cbace5fba56855ca116ded0afaeafb0e
#
_cell.length_a   1.000
_cell.length_b   1.000
_cell.length_c   1.000
_cell.angle_alpha   90.00
_cell.angle_beta   90.00
_cell.angle_gamma   90.00
#
_symmetry.space_group_name_H-M   'P 1'
#
loop_
_entity.id
_entity.type
_entity.pdbx_description
1 polymer ?
#
loop_
_entity_poly.entity_id
_entity_poly.type
_entity_poly.pdbx_seq_one_letter_code
_entity_poly.pdbx_strand_id
1 'polypeptide(L)'
;MRQPATYYHVKNSPAKIQVHQGGTRSGKTYSILTALIELCHRNENSGAVITIARKTFPAIRASVMRDFFEILEREDIYNVELHNKSEATYILFGNMVEFISVDQPQKVRGRKRDILFVNEANELTLEDWRQLMLRTTGRAIIDYNPSDEFHWIYDHVLTRDDHEFYQTTYKDNPFLPEATVAEIERLKEADPDYWRVYGLGERGVSRATILTHWKQVPQVPEGWKLMSLGLDFGYTNDPTAIVKVYTDGHAFCLDEVCYATGLTNAAIAQTLREADIGKTMVVADSAEPKSIDEIHGHGFNIHPARKGRDSVRSGIDFLRSRPLLITERSVNGIKELRNYKYKEDKNGRQLNEPVDAFNHFVDASRYAVTWNQTNPNFGQYALG
;
A
#
# COMPACT_ATOMS: atom_id res chain seq x y z
N MET A 1 21.58 -6.58 31.46
CA MET A 1 20.64 -5.43 31.24
C MET A 1 19.39 -5.96 30.55
N ARG A 2 18.19 -5.49 30.89
CA ARG A 2 16.95 -5.96 30.22
C ARG A 2 16.87 -5.30 28.85
N GLN A 3 16.87 -6.08 27.77
CA GLN A 3 16.73 -5.58 26.40
C GLN A 3 15.26 -5.30 26.07
N PRO A 4 14.95 -4.44 25.06
CA PRO A 4 13.58 -4.28 24.55
C PRO A 4 13.03 -5.59 23.98
N ALA A 5 11.70 -5.71 23.91
CA ALA A 5 11.02 -6.93 23.43
C ALA A 5 11.49 -7.38 22.04
N THR A 6 11.68 -6.43 21.11
CA THR A 6 12.16 -6.70 19.73
C THR A 6 13.46 -7.50 19.71
N TYR A 7 14.41 -7.23 20.61
CA TYR A 7 15.68 -7.99 20.66
C TYR A 7 15.44 -9.49 20.87
N TYR A 8 14.55 -9.84 21.81
CA TYR A 8 14.24 -11.25 22.10
C TYR A 8 13.45 -11.89 20.96
N HIS A 9 12.55 -11.15 20.29
CA HIS A 9 11.84 -11.64 19.11
C HIS A 9 12.82 -12.00 18.00
N VAL A 10 13.75 -11.10 17.64
CA VAL A 10 14.75 -11.36 16.59
C VAL A 10 15.61 -12.56 16.90
N LYS A 11 16.00 -12.71 18.16
CA LYS A 11 16.89 -13.78 18.62
C LYS A 11 16.23 -15.16 18.61
N ASN A 12 14.97 -15.24 19.00
CA ASN A 12 14.30 -16.51 19.30
C ASN A 12 13.39 -17.00 18.16
N SER A 13 13.00 -16.14 17.24
CA SER A 13 12.11 -16.52 16.14
C SER A 13 12.81 -17.45 15.12
N PRO A 14 12.20 -18.57 14.78
CA PRO A 14 12.64 -19.45 13.71
C PRO A 14 12.12 -19.04 12.32
N ALA A 15 11.22 -18.05 12.25
CA ALA A 15 10.54 -17.68 11.03
C ALA A 15 11.48 -17.23 9.91
N LYS A 16 11.10 -17.53 8.67
CA LYS A 16 11.79 -17.08 7.47
C LYS A 16 11.70 -15.55 7.33
N ILE A 17 10.56 -14.97 7.72
CA ILE A 17 10.33 -13.53 7.68
C ILE A 17 9.87 -13.08 9.06
N GLN A 18 10.56 -12.10 9.62
CA GLN A 18 10.20 -11.46 10.87
C GLN A 18 9.72 -10.04 10.59
N VAL A 19 8.50 -9.74 10.98
CA VAL A 19 7.85 -8.45 10.72
C VAL A 19 7.70 -7.69 12.03
N HIS A 20 8.45 -6.60 12.19
CA HIS A 20 8.45 -5.75 13.37
C HIS A 20 7.75 -4.41 13.09
N GLN A 21 6.45 -4.40 13.27
CA GLN A 21 5.63 -3.19 13.26
C GLN A 21 5.70 -2.48 14.61
N GLY A 22 5.72 -1.17 14.62
CA GLY A 22 5.61 -0.49 15.92
C GLY A 22 5.70 1.01 15.85
N GLY A 23 5.33 1.64 16.97
CA GLY A 23 5.40 3.07 17.14
C GLY A 23 6.84 3.62 17.13
N THR A 24 6.93 4.94 17.02
CA THR A 24 8.20 5.67 17.19
C THR A 24 8.76 5.41 18.58
N ARG A 25 10.10 5.35 18.68
CA ARG A 25 10.81 5.14 19.94
C ARG A 25 10.55 3.78 20.64
N SER A 26 9.90 2.82 19.98
CA SER A 26 9.75 1.45 20.52
C SER A 26 11.07 0.66 20.58
N GLY A 27 12.16 1.19 20.02
CA GLY A 27 13.49 0.56 20.05
C GLY A 27 13.70 -0.55 19.02
N LYS A 28 12.83 -0.68 18.01
CA LYS A 28 12.89 -1.73 16.97
C LYS A 28 14.26 -1.82 16.29
N THR A 29 14.63 -0.78 15.55
CA THR A 29 15.84 -0.74 14.73
C THR A 29 17.09 -1.03 15.57
N TYR A 30 17.22 -0.35 16.70
CA TYR A 30 18.37 -0.53 17.60
C TYR A 30 18.47 -1.95 18.16
N SER A 31 17.35 -2.53 18.55
CA SER A 31 17.27 -3.91 19.05
C SER A 31 17.57 -4.95 17.97
N ILE A 32 17.12 -4.73 16.74
CA ILE A 32 17.43 -5.59 15.60
C ILE A 32 18.94 -5.57 15.33
N LEU A 33 19.55 -4.37 15.29
CA LEU A 33 20.99 -4.22 15.10
C LEU A 33 21.80 -4.92 16.21
N THR A 34 21.42 -4.74 17.46
CA THR A 34 22.07 -5.40 18.60
C THR A 34 21.97 -6.93 18.48
N ALA A 35 20.81 -7.46 18.10
CA ALA A 35 20.62 -8.90 17.90
C ALA A 35 21.45 -9.44 16.72
N LEU A 36 21.56 -8.68 15.62
CA LEU A 36 22.40 -9.05 14.47
C LEU A 36 23.89 -9.05 14.80
N ILE A 37 24.36 -8.08 15.59
CA ILE A 37 25.76 -8.03 16.08
C ILE A 37 26.06 -9.25 16.94
N GLU A 38 25.19 -9.59 17.88
CA GLU A 38 25.35 -10.82 18.69
C GLU A 38 25.31 -12.09 17.86
N LEU A 39 24.46 -12.11 16.82
CA LEU A 39 24.40 -13.24 15.90
C LEU A 39 25.72 -13.42 15.14
N CYS A 40 26.35 -12.35 14.68
CA CYS A 40 27.67 -12.37 14.06
C CYS A 40 28.75 -12.92 15.01
N HIS A 41 28.71 -12.50 16.28
CA HIS A 41 29.63 -12.99 17.31
C HIS A 41 29.45 -14.50 17.59
N ARG A 42 28.21 -14.98 17.67
CA ARG A 42 27.93 -16.40 17.87
C ARG A 42 28.35 -17.31 16.69
N ASN A 43 28.34 -16.73 15.48
CA ASN A 43 28.70 -17.42 14.25
C ASN A 43 29.99 -16.84 13.67
N GLU A 44 31.00 -16.69 14.53
CA GLU A 44 32.30 -16.18 14.10
C GLU A 44 32.89 -16.97 12.93
N ASN A 45 33.46 -16.22 11.99
CA ASN A 45 34.12 -16.76 10.80
C ASN A 45 33.25 -17.66 9.92
N SER A 46 31.92 -17.53 9.98
CA SER A 46 31.02 -18.27 9.08
C SER A 46 31.04 -17.74 7.65
N GLY A 47 31.58 -16.53 7.43
CA GLY A 47 31.59 -15.87 6.15
C GLY A 47 30.19 -15.44 5.68
N ALA A 48 29.22 -15.36 6.60
CA ALA A 48 27.85 -14.97 6.29
C ALA A 48 27.78 -13.52 5.82
N VAL A 49 26.86 -13.25 4.90
CA VAL A 49 26.55 -11.91 4.39
C VAL A 49 25.25 -11.40 4.98
N ILE A 50 25.34 -10.32 5.77
CA ILE A 50 24.22 -9.61 6.37
C ILE A 50 24.01 -8.33 5.61
N THR A 51 22.89 -8.20 4.91
CA THR A 51 22.53 -7.00 4.16
C THR A 51 21.53 -6.16 4.92
N ILE A 52 21.87 -4.92 5.18
CA ILE A 52 20.98 -3.91 5.76
C ILE A 52 20.55 -2.97 4.64
N ALA A 53 19.26 -2.95 4.34
CA ALA A 53 18.68 -2.24 3.21
C ALA A 53 17.70 -1.15 3.67
N ARG A 54 17.65 -0.05 2.92
CA ARG A 54 16.63 1.01 3.04
C ARG A 54 16.41 1.68 1.67
N LYS A 55 15.39 2.51 1.53
CA LYS A 55 15.03 3.12 0.25
C LYS A 55 16.18 3.93 -0.38
N THR A 56 16.82 4.83 0.39
CA THR A 56 17.87 5.71 -0.12
C THR A 56 19.13 5.65 0.74
N PHE A 57 20.31 5.86 0.12
CA PHE A 57 21.57 5.80 0.84
C PHE A 57 21.78 6.96 1.84
N PRO A 58 21.35 8.22 1.58
CA PRO A 58 21.36 9.27 2.60
C PRO A 58 20.55 8.90 3.85
N ALA A 59 19.39 8.25 3.68
CA ALA A 59 18.58 7.78 4.80
C ALA A 59 19.28 6.68 5.61
N ILE A 60 19.98 5.74 4.95
CA ILE A 60 20.81 4.71 5.62
C ILE A 60 21.86 5.37 6.51
N ARG A 61 22.63 6.32 5.96
CA ARG A 61 23.69 7.02 6.70
C ARG A 61 23.18 7.78 7.92
N ALA A 62 22.05 8.45 7.76
CA ALA A 62 21.48 9.29 8.82
C ALA A 62 20.82 8.49 9.95
N SER A 63 20.56 7.20 9.75
CA SER A 63 19.83 6.34 10.70
C SER A 63 20.56 5.03 10.98
N VAL A 64 20.14 3.94 10.35
CA VAL A 64 20.52 2.57 10.67
C VAL A 64 22.04 2.31 10.62
N MET A 65 22.77 2.95 9.72
CA MET A 65 24.24 2.83 9.63
C MET A 65 24.89 3.55 10.80
N ARG A 66 24.45 4.77 11.13
CA ARG A 66 24.94 5.52 12.29
C ARG A 66 24.72 4.73 13.58
N ASP A 67 23.51 4.22 13.77
CA ASP A 67 23.15 3.47 14.97
C ASP A 67 23.96 2.15 15.08
N PHE A 68 24.23 1.48 13.95
CA PHE A 68 25.09 0.31 13.92
C PHE A 68 26.52 0.60 14.40
N PHE A 69 27.16 1.63 13.88
CA PHE A 69 28.51 1.99 14.29
C PHE A 69 28.56 2.55 15.72
N GLU A 70 27.55 3.30 16.18
CA GLU A 70 27.41 3.74 17.55
C GLU A 70 27.38 2.54 18.53
N ILE A 71 26.67 1.45 18.18
CA ILE A 71 26.68 0.23 18.99
C ILE A 71 28.07 -0.38 19.03
N LEU A 72 28.79 -0.51 17.90
CA LEU A 72 30.12 -1.09 17.85
C LEU A 72 31.13 -0.26 18.67
N GLU A 73 31.07 1.07 18.59
CA GLU A 73 31.92 1.98 19.35
C GLU A 73 31.65 1.88 20.87
N ARG A 74 30.37 1.87 21.24
CA ARG A 74 29.97 1.76 22.66
C ARG A 74 30.37 0.42 23.28
N GLU A 75 30.34 -0.66 22.52
CA GLU A 75 30.74 -2.00 22.99
C GLU A 75 32.26 -2.27 22.83
N ASP A 76 33.04 -1.25 22.41
CA ASP A 76 34.50 -1.31 22.20
C ASP A 76 34.93 -2.43 21.19
N ILE A 77 34.10 -2.68 20.16
CA ILE A 77 34.34 -3.69 19.10
C ILE A 77 34.52 -3.09 17.71
N TYR A 78 34.52 -1.74 17.60
CA TYR A 78 34.77 -1.07 16.33
C TYR A 78 36.26 -1.11 15.97
N ASN A 79 36.58 -1.54 14.74
CA ASN A 79 37.92 -1.49 14.17
C ASN A 79 37.88 -0.81 12.81
N VAL A 80 38.63 0.29 12.66
CA VAL A 80 38.67 1.08 11.41
C VAL A 80 39.23 0.29 10.22
N GLU A 81 40.12 -0.66 10.43
CA GLU A 81 40.70 -1.49 9.36
C GLU A 81 39.69 -2.45 8.73
N LEU A 82 38.62 -2.79 9.45
CA LEU A 82 37.55 -3.67 8.99
C LEU A 82 36.41 -2.89 8.32
N HIS A 83 36.51 -1.55 8.25
CA HIS A 83 35.48 -0.68 7.71
C HIS A 83 35.84 -0.15 6.31
N ASN A 84 35.22 -0.70 5.28
CA ASN A 84 35.32 -0.17 3.93
C ASN A 84 34.22 0.90 3.71
N LYS A 85 34.59 2.18 3.92
CA LYS A 85 33.66 3.32 3.79
C LYS A 85 33.16 3.55 2.37
N SER A 86 33.95 3.24 1.34
CA SER A 86 33.58 3.43 -0.07
C SER A 86 32.54 2.43 -0.54
N GLU A 87 32.67 1.18 -0.10
CA GLU A 87 31.71 0.11 -0.41
C GLU A 87 30.57 0.01 0.61
N ALA A 88 30.63 0.81 1.68
CA ALA A 88 29.67 0.74 2.81
C ALA A 88 29.56 -0.68 3.40
N THR A 89 30.70 -1.30 3.67
CA THR A 89 30.78 -2.65 4.26
C THR A 89 31.64 -2.66 5.51
N TYR A 90 31.35 -3.59 6.40
CA TYR A 90 32.12 -3.83 7.63
C TYR A 90 32.29 -5.32 7.86
N ILE A 91 33.51 -5.76 8.21
CA ILE A 91 33.75 -7.15 8.60
C ILE A 91 33.59 -7.28 10.11
N LEU A 92 32.53 -7.99 10.52
CA LEU A 92 32.19 -8.18 11.92
C LEU A 92 32.32 -9.65 12.31
N PHE A 93 33.32 -9.97 13.13
CA PHE A 93 33.62 -11.35 13.55
C PHE A 93 33.73 -12.33 12.36
N GLY A 94 34.41 -11.92 11.29
CA GLY A 94 34.56 -12.72 10.07
C GLY A 94 33.33 -12.84 9.17
N ASN A 95 32.27 -12.13 9.49
CA ASN A 95 31.06 -12.00 8.67
C ASN A 95 31.00 -10.63 8.01
N MET A 96 30.41 -10.53 6.84
CA MET A 96 30.28 -9.26 6.11
C MET A 96 28.94 -8.61 6.40
N VAL A 97 28.96 -7.39 6.92
CA VAL A 97 27.79 -6.51 7.03
C VAL A 97 27.88 -5.49 5.91
N GLU A 98 26.88 -5.43 5.05
CA GLU A 98 26.80 -4.45 3.95
C GLU A 98 25.54 -3.57 4.07
N PHE A 99 25.67 -2.30 3.66
CA PHE A 99 24.57 -1.35 3.62
C PHE A 99 24.25 -1.00 2.18
N ILE A 100 22.99 -1.24 1.77
CA ILE A 100 22.56 -1.00 0.40
C ILE A 100 21.29 -0.15 0.34
N SER A 101 21.20 0.70 -0.67
CA SER A 101 19.94 1.39 -1.02
C SER A 101 19.28 0.72 -2.21
N VAL A 102 17.95 0.69 -2.22
CA VAL A 102 17.18 0.05 -3.30
C VAL A 102 16.90 0.98 -4.47
N ASP A 103 17.14 2.30 -4.33
CA ASP A 103 17.12 3.27 -5.42
C ASP A 103 18.22 3.02 -6.48
N GLN A 104 19.15 2.10 -6.19
CA GLN A 104 20.19 1.66 -7.11
C GLN A 104 19.99 0.17 -7.48
N PRO A 105 19.15 -0.16 -8.46
CA PRO A 105 18.77 -1.54 -8.78
C PRO A 105 19.95 -2.47 -9.09
N GLN A 106 21.06 -1.94 -9.60
CA GLN A 106 22.25 -2.71 -9.92
C GLN A 106 22.91 -3.31 -8.66
N LYS A 107 22.93 -2.57 -7.55
CA LYS A 107 23.47 -3.06 -6.27
C LYS A 107 22.61 -4.15 -5.64
N VAL A 108 21.30 -4.09 -5.85
CA VAL A 108 20.35 -5.09 -5.33
C VAL A 108 20.49 -6.42 -6.06
N ARG A 109 20.81 -6.40 -7.38
CA ARG A 109 20.80 -7.59 -8.27
C ARG A 109 22.05 -8.48 -8.17
N GLY A 110 23.14 -8.03 -7.57
CA GLY A 110 24.45 -8.68 -7.74
C GLY A 110 24.87 -9.70 -6.68
N ARG A 111 24.32 -9.71 -5.47
CA ARG A 111 24.89 -10.45 -4.33
C ARG A 111 23.86 -11.35 -3.65
N LYS A 112 24.27 -12.60 -3.36
CA LYS A 112 23.53 -13.47 -2.42
C LYS A 112 23.79 -12.98 -1.00
N ARG A 113 22.78 -13.10 -0.15
CA ARG A 113 22.84 -12.75 1.27
C ARG A 113 22.23 -13.84 2.12
N ASP A 114 22.76 -14.00 3.32
CA ASP A 114 22.25 -14.98 4.28
C ASP A 114 21.17 -14.37 5.16
N ILE A 115 21.33 -13.11 5.54
CA ILE A 115 20.38 -12.38 6.34
C ILE A 115 20.11 -11.03 5.66
N LEU A 116 18.82 -10.70 5.55
CA LEU A 116 18.34 -9.40 5.09
C LEU A 116 17.68 -8.66 6.26
N PHE A 117 18.09 -7.43 6.50
CA PHE A 117 17.35 -6.50 7.32
C PHE A 117 16.88 -5.31 6.48
N VAL A 118 15.58 -5.09 6.37
CA VAL A 118 15.00 -3.93 5.69
C VAL A 118 14.49 -2.95 6.74
N ASN A 119 15.20 -1.84 6.87
CA ASN A 119 14.82 -0.76 7.76
C ASN A 119 13.82 0.18 7.07
N GLU A 120 12.76 0.57 7.77
CA GLU A 120 11.63 1.35 7.26
C GLU A 120 11.06 0.75 5.96
N ALA A 121 10.67 -0.51 6.05
CA ALA A 121 10.21 -1.31 4.90
C ALA A 121 8.97 -0.72 4.20
N ASN A 122 8.21 0.14 4.88
CA ASN A 122 7.11 0.91 4.29
C ASN A 122 7.55 1.91 3.22
N GLU A 123 8.83 2.32 3.18
CA GLU A 123 9.36 3.16 2.11
C GLU A 123 9.58 2.41 0.79
N LEU A 124 9.63 1.06 0.80
CA LEU A 124 9.92 0.21 -0.34
C LEU A 124 8.67 -0.12 -1.15
N THR A 125 8.88 -0.40 -2.45
CA THR A 125 7.83 -1.00 -3.28
C THR A 125 7.81 -2.53 -3.15
N LEU A 126 6.71 -3.16 -3.55
CA LEU A 126 6.62 -4.63 -3.61
C LEU A 126 7.70 -5.24 -4.52
N GLU A 127 8.06 -4.56 -5.61
CA GLU A 127 9.12 -5.03 -6.52
C GLU A 127 10.49 -4.97 -5.86
N ASP A 128 10.80 -3.89 -5.13
CA ASP A 128 12.04 -3.78 -4.34
C ASP A 128 12.16 -4.97 -3.37
N TRP A 129 11.08 -5.26 -2.63
CA TRP A 129 11.01 -6.41 -1.72
C TRP A 129 11.24 -7.75 -2.42
N ARG A 130 10.57 -7.99 -3.54
CA ARG A 130 10.72 -9.22 -4.33
C ARG A 130 12.17 -9.41 -4.78
N GLN A 131 12.80 -8.36 -5.30
CA GLN A 131 14.20 -8.40 -5.74
C GLN A 131 15.18 -8.70 -4.59
N LEU A 132 14.93 -8.16 -3.40
CA LEU A 132 15.72 -8.46 -2.21
C LEU A 132 15.54 -9.92 -1.77
N MET A 133 14.30 -10.41 -1.68
CA MET A 133 13.98 -11.76 -1.21
C MET A 133 14.49 -12.87 -2.12
N LEU A 134 14.46 -12.68 -3.44
CA LEU A 134 14.99 -13.65 -4.41
C LEU A 134 16.47 -14.00 -4.19
N ARG A 135 17.21 -13.18 -3.48
CA ARG A 135 18.65 -13.35 -3.20
C ARG A 135 18.95 -13.55 -1.73
N THR A 136 17.94 -13.72 -0.91
CA THR A 136 18.07 -13.99 0.52
C THR A 136 17.90 -15.48 0.77
N THR A 137 19.00 -16.15 1.12
CA THR A 137 19.03 -17.60 1.36
C THR A 137 18.52 -17.98 2.74
N GLY A 138 18.89 -17.22 3.77
CA GLY A 138 18.47 -17.42 5.15
C GLY A 138 17.17 -16.69 5.49
N ARG A 139 17.18 -15.78 6.42
CA ARG A 139 16.00 -15.07 6.92
C ARG A 139 15.97 -13.60 6.55
N ALA A 140 14.78 -13.03 6.53
CA ALA A 140 14.54 -11.61 6.37
C ALA A 140 13.90 -11.01 7.63
N ILE A 141 14.32 -9.83 8.00
CA ILE A 141 13.79 -9.03 9.11
C ILE A 141 13.36 -7.70 8.51
N ILE A 142 12.16 -7.25 8.80
CA ILE A 142 11.69 -5.93 8.38
C ILE A 142 11.18 -5.15 9.58
N ASP A 143 11.50 -3.86 9.66
CA ASP A 143 10.89 -2.94 10.60
C ASP A 143 10.22 -1.78 9.89
N TYR A 144 9.16 -1.24 10.48
CA TYR A 144 8.47 -0.07 9.99
C TYR A 144 7.51 0.54 11.03
N ASN A 145 7.15 1.80 10.79
CA ASN A 145 6.02 2.44 11.43
C ASN A 145 4.81 2.31 10.51
N PRO A 146 3.65 1.87 11.00
CA PRO A 146 2.48 1.55 10.18
C PRO A 146 1.67 2.80 9.79
N SER A 147 2.34 3.78 9.15
CA SER A 147 1.73 5.05 8.73
C SER A 147 0.65 4.88 7.66
N ASP A 148 0.79 3.85 6.84
CA ASP A 148 -0.11 3.60 5.72
C ASP A 148 -1.20 2.59 6.10
N GLU A 149 -2.46 2.93 5.80
CA GLU A 149 -3.57 2.01 5.99
C GLU A 149 -3.45 0.79 5.09
N PHE A 150 -2.93 0.97 3.88
CA PHE A 150 -2.76 -0.06 2.86
C PHE A 150 -1.33 -0.10 2.35
N HIS A 151 -0.69 -1.25 2.51
CA HIS A 151 0.69 -1.44 2.10
C HIS A 151 0.94 -2.89 1.69
N TRP A 152 1.85 -3.12 0.74
CA TRP A 152 2.18 -4.47 0.26
C TRP A 152 2.61 -5.44 1.38
N ILE A 153 3.16 -4.93 2.48
CA ILE A 153 3.49 -5.77 3.65
C ILE A 153 2.27 -6.53 4.14
N TYR A 154 1.13 -5.84 4.25
CA TYR A 154 -0.13 -6.44 4.73
C TYR A 154 -0.69 -7.46 3.74
N ASP A 155 -0.63 -7.18 2.45
CA ASP A 155 -1.27 -7.99 1.40
C ASP A 155 -0.37 -9.14 0.92
N HIS A 156 0.98 -9.02 1.02
CA HIS A 156 1.91 -9.98 0.44
C HIS A 156 2.92 -10.59 1.41
N VAL A 157 3.08 -10.05 2.61
CA VAL A 157 3.97 -10.62 3.63
C VAL A 157 3.17 -11.24 4.76
N LEU A 158 2.19 -10.50 5.32
CA LEU A 158 1.39 -11.01 6.45
C LEU A 158 0.37 -12.09 6.04
N THR A 159 0.20 -12.36 4.76
CA THR A 159 -0.63 -13.46 4.23
C THR A 159 0.16 -14.76 4.03
N ARG A 160 1.48 -14.77 4.29
CA ARG A 160 2.34 -15.95 4.12
C ARG A 160 2.36 -16.79 5.39
N ASP A 161 2.59 -18.10 5.25
CA ASP A 161 2.67 -19.02 6.39
C ASP A 161 4.07 -19.05 7.06
N ASP A 162 5.10 -18.46 6.40
CA ASP A 162 6.49 -18.49 6.86
C ASP A 162 6.95 -17.19 7.54
N HIS A 163 5.99 -16.38 8.03
CA HIS A 163 6.26 -15.15 8.76
C HIS A 163 5.86 -15.22 10.23
N GLU A 164 6.49 -14.39 11.04
CA GLU A 164 6.03 -14.02 12.39
C GLU A 164 5.90 -12.51 12.49
N PHE A 165 4.80 -12.06 13.07
CA PHE A 165 4.45 -10.64 13.22
C PHE A 165 4.54 -10.21 14.67
N TYR A 166 5.21 -9.09 14.90
CA TYR A 166 5.40 -8.48 16.21
C TYR A 166 5.02 -7.00 16.18
N GLN A 167 4.15 -6.60 17.09
CA GLN A 167 3.80 -5.20 17.29
C GLN A 167 4.42 -4.71 18.58
N THR A 168 5.10 -3.56 18.52
CA THR A 168 5.75 -2.93 19.69
C THR A 168 5.40 -1.46 19.81
N THR A 169 5.41 -0.97 21.03
CA THR A 169 5.10 0.40 21.40
C THR A 169 6.28 1.05 22.11
N TYR A 170 6.22 2.35 22.35
CA TYR A 170 7.22 3.03 23.20
C TYR A 170 7.32 2.42 24.61
N LYS A 171 6.26 1.76 25.13
CA LYS A 171 6.25 1.09 26.44
C LYS A 171 7.12 -0.16 26.49
N ASP A 172 7.44 -0.75 25.35
CA ASP A 172 8.31 -1.91 25.24
C ASP A 172 9.80 -1.54 25.26
N ASN A 173 10.11 -0.23 25.26
CA ASN A 173 11.46 0.29 25.35
C ASN A 173 11.78 0.81 26.78
N PRO A 174 12.49 0.03 27.61
CA PRO A 174 12.77 0.40 28.99
C PRO A 174 13.82 1.51 29.14
N PHE A 175 14.41 1.98 28.05
CA PHE A 175 15.47 2.99 28.05
C PHE A 175 14.98 4.40 27.69
N LEU A 176 13.67 4.59 27.49
CA LEU A 176 13.15 5.91 27.14
C LEU A 176 13.19 6.85 28.35
N PRO A 177 13.68 8.09 28.15
CA PRO A 177 13.55 9.15 29.16
C PRO A 177 12.07 9.47 29.43
N GLU A 178 11.73 9.73 30.69
CA GLU A 178 10.36 10.09 31.11
C GLU A 178 9.80 11.29 30.30
N ALA A 179 10.65 12.28 30.00
CA ALA A 179 10.25 13.41 29.16
C ALA A 179 9.80 13.01 27.76
N THR A 180 10.45 12.01 27.14
CA THR A 180 10.05 11.48 25.84
C THR A 180 8.73 10.72 25.93
N VAL A 181 8.53 9.94 26.98
CA VAL A 181 7.26 9.24 27.23
C VAL A 181 6.13 10.25 27.42
N ALA A 182 6.34 11.30 28.21
CA ALA A 182 5.35 12.34 28.44
C ALA A 182 4.96 13.07 27.13
N GLU A 183 5.90 13.28 26.22
CA GLU A 183 5.63 13.92 24.93
C GLU A 183 4.82 13.00 24.01
N ILE A 184 5.09 11.70 24.00
CA ILE A 184 4.29 10.72 23.26
C ILE A 184 2.88 10.63 23.84
N GLU A 185 2.73 10.63 25.17
CA GLU A 185 1.40 10.55 25.81
C GLU A 185 0.55 11.81 25.56
N ARG A 186 1.15 13.00 25.40
CA ARG A 186 0.42 14.22 25.00
C ARG A 186 -0.26 14.10 23.65
N LEU A 187 0.31 13.33 22.72
CA LEU A 187 -0.29 13.10 21.42
C LEU A 187 -1.65 12.38 21.51
N LYS A 188 -1.89 11.62 22.57
CA LYS A 188 -3.14 10.90 22.80
C LYS A 188 -4.37 11.83 22.78
N GLU A 189 -4.21 13.04 23.33
CA GLU A 189 -5.29 14.03 23.37
C GLU A 189 -5.20 15.01 22.19
N ALA A 190 -3.99 15.38 21.78
CA ALA A 190 -3.77 16.39 20.75
C ALA A 190 -4.04 15.84 19.34
N ASP A 191 -3.63 14.61 19.06
CA ASP A 191 -3.83 13.90 17.78
C ASP A 191 -3.95 12.39 18.01
N PRO A 192 -5.14 11.88 18.33
CA PRO A 192 -5.36 10.46 18.63
C PRO A 192 -4.95 9.51 17.51
N ASP A 193 -5.10 9.91 16.23
CA ASP A 193 -4.72 9.05 15.10
C ASP A 193 -3.21 8.99 14.93
N TYR A 194 -2.53 10.11 15.07
CA TYR A 194 -1.07 10.15 15.09
C TYR A 194 -0.51 9.32 16.26
N TRP A 195 -1.14 9.42 17.44
CA TRP A 195 -0.76 8.62 18.61
C TRP A 195 -0.98 7.11 18.40
N ARG A 196 -2.07 6.71 17.73
CA ARG A 196 -2.31 5.29 17.39
C ARG A 196 -1.19 4.73 16.53
N VAL A 197 -0.77 5.47 15.49
CA VAL A 197 0.29 5.05 14.58
C VAL A 197 1.67 5.09 15.25
N TYR A 198 2.04 6.27 15.74
CA TYR A 198 3.41 6.53 16.20
C TYR A 198 3.61 6.24 17.69
N GLY A 199 2.57 6.18 18.49
CA GLY A 199 2.62 5.73 19.87
C GLY A 199 2.39 4.23 20.00
N LEU A 200 1.23 3.75 19.56
CA LEU A 200 0.83 2.35 19.73
C LEU A 200 1.34 1.40 18.62
N GLY A 201 1.84 1.94 17.50
CA GLY A 201 2.23 1.13 16.37
C GLY A 201 1.03 0.43 15.71
N GLU A 202 -0.15 0.99 15.86
CA GLU A 202 -1.35 0.52 15.18
C GLU A 202 -1.39 1.04 13.76
N ARG A 203 -2.00 0.26 12.87
CA ARG A 203 -2.17 0.61 11.46
C ARG A 203 -2.89 1.95 11.32
N GLY A 204 -2.32 2.86 10.52
CA GLY A 204 -2.91 4.15 10.25
C GLY A 204 -4.27 4.03 9.56
N VAL A 205 -5.17 4.96 9.87
CA VAL A 205 -6.41 5.15 9.13
C VAL A 205 -6.28 6.50 8.43
N SER A 206 -6.30 6.49 7.11
CA SER A 206 -6.21 7.74 6.36
C SER A 206 -7.51 8.54 6.50
N ARG A 207 -7.46 9.65 7.23
CA ARG A 207 -8.59 10.61 7.28
C ARG A 207 -8.86 11.24 5.91
N ALA A 208 -7.89 11.21 5.03
CA ALA A 208 -8.01 11.76 3.68
C ALA A 208 -8.72 10.83 2.71
N THR A 209 -8.93 9.55 3.05
CA THR A 209 -9.64 8.59 2.19
C THR A 209 -11.08 9.03 1.97
N ILE A 210 -11.46 9.12 0.69
CA ILE A 210 -12.75 9.70 0.27
C ILE A 210 -13.89 8.72 0.50
N LEU A 211 -13.69 7.44 0.15
CA LEU A 211 -14.70 6.39 0.24
C LEU A 211 -14.33 5.41 1.35
N THR A 212 -14.89 5.61 2.55
CA THR A 212 -14.54 4.83 3.75
C THR A 212 -15.59 3.79 4.15
N HIS A 213 -16.84 3.95 3.70
CA HIS A 213 -17.97 3.13 4.12
C HIS A 213 -18.36 2.11 3.04
N TRP A 214 -17.50 1.12 2.80
CA TRP A 214 -17.78 0.03 1.88
C TRP A 214 -17.42 -1.33 2.50
N LYS A 215 -18.02 -2.40 1.98
CA LYS A 215 -17.78 -3.78 2.44
C LYS A 215 -17.47 -4.68 1.26
N GLN A 216 -16.53 -5.60 1.44
CA GLN A 216 -16.29 -6.68 0.49
C GLN A 216 -17.35 -7.76 0.63
N VAL A 217 -17.74 -8.30 -0.52
CA VAL A 217 -18.66 -9.44 -0.63
C VAL A 217 -18.09 -10.46 -1.61
N PRO A 218 -18.27 -11.78 -1.37
CA PRO A 218 -17.72 -12.81 -2.26
C PRO A 218 -18.22 -12.69 -3.70
N GLN A 219 -19.49 -12.31 -3.86
CA GLN A 219 -20.16 -12.12 -5.15
C GLN A 219 -21.28 -11.08 -5.01
N VAL A 220 -21.82 -10.64 -6.13
CA VAL A 220 -22.99 -9.77 -6.16
C VAL A 220 -24.13 -10.45 -5.40
N PRO A 221 -24.81 -9.77 -4.45
CA PRO A 221 -25.89 -10.35 -3.68
C PRO A 221 -27.05 -10.82 -4.58
N GLU A 222 -27.66 -11.94 -4.21
CA GLU A 222 -28.76 -12.51 -4.99
C GLU A 222 -29.96 -11.54 -5.06
N GLY A 223 -30.59 -11.48 -6.22
CA GLY A 223 -31.74 -10.61 -6.48
C GLY A 223 -31.39 -9.15 -6.80
N TRP A 224 -30.13 -8.74 -6.74
CA TRP A 224 -29.72 -7.40 -7.15
C TRP A 224 -29.75 -7.25 -8.66
N LYS A 225 -30.19 -6.08 -9.12
CA LYS A 225 -30.33 -5.79 -10.55
C LYS A 225 -29.11 -5.05 -11.09
N LEU A 226 -28.62 -5.44 -12.26
CA LEU A 226 -27.61 -4.67 -12.98
C LEU A 226 -28.25 -3.35 -13.43
N MET A 227 -27.76 -2.25 -12.88
CA MET A 227 -28.27 -0.91 -13.14
C MET A 227 -27.65 -0.30 -14.39
N SER A 228 -26.33 -0.32 -14.47
CA SER A 228 -25.54 0.27 -15.55
C SER A 228 -24.10 -0.19 -15.44
N LEU A 229 -23.31 0.11 -16.48
CA LEU A 229 -21.86 -0.02 -16.46
C LEU A 229 -21.21 1.35 -16.54
N GLY A 230 -20.08 1.50 -15.89
CA GLY A 230 -19.17 2.62 -16.09
C GLY A 230 -17.96 2.21 -16.89
N LEU A 231 -17.48 3.11 -17.74
CA LEU A 231 -16.28 2.93 -18.53
C LEU A 231 -15.41 4.18 -18.41
N ASP A 232 -14.23 4.02 -17.85
CA ASP A 232 -13.19 5.02 -17.87
C ASP A 232 -12.11 4.60 -18.85
N PHE A 233 -11.84 5.44 -19.86
CA PHE A 233 -10.86 5.12 -20.88
C PHE A 233 -9.45 5.40 -20.42
N GLY A 234 -8.56 4.44 -20.57
CA GLY A 234 -7.12 4.59 -20.48
C GLY A 234 -6.45 4.01 -21.71
N TYR A 235 -5.17 4.27 -21.92
CA TYR A 235 -4.42 3.71 -23.03
C TYR A 235 -3.01 3.25 -22.63
N THR A 236 -2.00 4.06 -22.83
CA THR A 236 -0.59 3.63 -22.68
C THR A 236 -0.17 3.43 -21.23
N ASN A 237 -0.42 4.42 -20.38
CA ASN A 237 0.01 4.43 -18.98
C ASN A 237 -1.17 4.24 -18.02
N ASP A 238 -2.35 4.71 -18.40
CA ASP A 238 -3.54 4.66 -17.60
C ASP A 238 -4.40 3.44 -18.00
N PRO A 239 -4.93 2.69 -17.04
CA PRO A 239 -5.78 1.55 -17.33
C PRO A 239 -7.17 1.99 -17.78
N THR A 240 -7.74 1.24 -18.73
CA THR A 240 -9.19 1.27 -18.97
C THR A 240 -9.87 0.50 -17.85
N ALA A 241 -10.83 1.12 -17.18
CA ALA A 241 -11.65 0.50 -16.15
C ALA A 241 -13.11 0.30 -16.62
N ILE A 242 -13.63 -0.92 -16.50
CA ILE A 242 -15.03 -1.26 -16.78
C ILE A 242 -15.65 -1.84 -15.51
N VAL A 243 -16.71 -1.23 -15.01
CA VAL A 243 -17.33 -1.57 -13.74
C VAL A 243 -18.83 -1.79 -13.94
N LYS A 244 -19.34 -2.95 -13.55
CA LYS A 244 -20.77 -3.20 -13.40
C LYS A 244 -21.26 -2.64 -12.06
N VAL A 245 -22.36 -1.92 -12.09
CA VAL A 245 -23.02 -1.41 -10.88
C VAL A 245 -24.36 -2.10 -10.72
N TYR A 246 -24.52 -2.83 -9.64
CA TYR A 246 -25.76 -3.47 -9.23
C TYR A 246 -26.41 -2.71 -8.09
N THR A 247 -27.73 -2.84 -7.95
CA THR A 247 -28.49 -2.19 -6.88
C THR A 247 -29.72 -2.99 -6.48
N ASP A 248 -30.10 -2.88 -5.21
CA ASP A 248 -31.39 -3.29 -4.67
C ASP A 248 -32.36 -2.08 -4.50
N GLY A 249 -31.94 -0.89 -4.94
CA GLY A 249 -32.64 0.38 -4.75
C GLY A 249 -32.14 1.22 -3.57
N HIS A 250 -31.47 0.60 -2.57
CA HIS A 250 -30.94 1.27 -1.37
C HIS A 250 -29.42 1.35 -1.35
N ALA A 251 -28.73 0.33 -1.87
CA ALA A 251 -27.28 0.22 -1.87
C ALA A 251 -26.74 -0.06 -3.26
N PHE A 252 -25.42 0.10 -3.46
CA PHE A 252 -24.72 -0.25 -4.67
C PHE A 252 -23.75 -1.40 -4.42
N CYS A 253 -23.59 -2.29 -5.42
CA CYS A 253 -22.55 -3.29 -5.46
C CYS A 253 -21.72 -3.07 -6.74
N LEU A 254 -20.44 -2.79 -6.55
CA LEU A 254 -19.48 -2.59 -7.63
C LEU A 254 -18.79 -3.91 -7.97
N ASP A 255 -18.66 -4.18 -9.25
CA ASP A 255 -18.08 -5.42 -9.75
C ASP A 255 -17.18 -5.15 -10.95
N GLU A 256 -15.87 -5.34 -10.77
CA GLU A 256 -14.84 -5.09 -11.78
C GLU A 256 -14.97 -6.10 -12.93
N VAL A 257 -15.19 -5.57 -14.12
CA VAL A 257 -15.21 -6.38 -15.35
C VAL A 257 -13.83 -6.40 -15.99
N CYS A 258 -13.18 -5.25 -16.05
CA CYS A 258 -11.87 -5.08 -16.66
C CYS A 258 -11.11 -3.94 -15.99
N TYR A 259 -9.79 -4.13 -15.87
CA TYR A 259 -8.85 -3.09 -15.45
C TYR A 259 -7.50 -3.38 -16.11
N ALA A 260 -7.25 -2.78 -17.27
CA ALA A 260 -6.07 -3.09 -18.07
C ALA A 260 -5.62 -1.90 -18.94
N THR A 261 -4.32 -1.80 -19.21
CA THR A 261 -3.72 -0.81 -20.11
C THR A 261 -3.67 -1.35 -21.57
N GLY A 262 -3.59 -0.44 -22.54
CA GLY A 262 -3.35 -0.79 -23.95
C GLY A 262 -4.55 -1.40 -24.67
N LEU A 263 -5.77 -1.26 -24.16
CA LEU A 263 -6.96 -1.79 -24.81
C LEU A 263 -7.35 -0.92 -26.02
N THR A 264 -7.63 -1.57 -27.15
CA THR A 264 -8.29 -0.95 -28.29
C THR A 264 -9.82 -0.94 -28.09
N ASN A 265 -10.54 -0.06 -28.81
CA ASN A 265 -12.01 -0.02 -28.77
C ASN A 265 -12.65 -1.37 -29.16
N ALA A 266 -12.05 -2.07 -30.10
CA ALA A 266 -12.48 -3.43 -30.46
C ALA A 266 -12.30 -4.43 -29.30
N ALA A 267 -11.20 -4.35 -28.55
CA ALA A 267 -10.98 -5.18 -27.36
C ALA A 267 -11.97 -4.82 -26.24
N ILE A 268 -12.23 -3.53 -26.01
CA ILE A 268 -13.26 -3.07 -25.07
C ILE A 268 -14.64 -3.63 -25.47
N ALA A 269 -15.02 -3.52 -26.75
CA ALA A 269 -16.28 -4.08 -27.26
C ALA A 269 -16.36 -5.60 -27.06
N GLN A 270 -15.25 -6.32 -27.24
CA GLN A 270 -15.19 -7.77 -26.97
C GLN A 270 -15.38 -8.08 -25.48
N THR A 271 -14.70 -7.34 -24.60
CA THR A 271 -14.88 -7.46 -23.15
C THR A 271 -16.34 -7.25 -22.72
N LEU A 272 -17.01 -6.24 -23.30
CA LEU A 272 -18.43 -5.98 -23.02
C LEU A 272 -19.35 -7.13 -23.50
N ARG A 273 -19.04 -7.81 -24.62
CA ARG A 273 -19.77 -9.00 -25.06
C ARG A 273 -19.60 -10.17 -24.10
N GLU A 274 -18.35 -10.43 -23.69
CA GLU A 274 -18.02 -11.51 -22.75
C GLU A 274 -18.63 -11.26 -21.36
N ALA A 275 -18.82 -10.00 -20.99
CA ALA A 275 -19.50 -9.64 -19.76
C ALA A 275 -21.02 -9.83 -19.79
N ASP A 276 -21.59 -10.23 -20.93
CA ASP A 276 -23.03 -10.51 -21.15
C ASP A 276 -23.96 -9.43 -20.60
N ILE A 277 -23.69 -8.19 -21.03
CA ILE A 277 -24.41 -7.01 -20.52
C ILE A 277 -25.77 -6.76 -21.23
N GLY A 278 -26.05 -7.47 -22.33
CA GLY A 278 -27.27 -7.31 -23.13
C GLY A 278 -27.45 -5.87 -23.62
N LYS A 279 -28.59 -5.27 -23.32
CA LYS A 279 -28.93 -3.87 -23.64
C LYS A 279 -28.67 -2.91 -22.48
N THR A 280 -28.01 -3.36 -21.42
CA THR A 280 -27.68 -2.52 -20.28
C THR A 280 -26.83 -1.32 -20.73
N MET A 281 -27.14 -0.17 -20.18
CA MET A 281 -26.46 1.06 -20.50
C MET A 281 -25.01 1.07 -20.02
N VAL A 282 -24.11 1.54 -20.88
CA VAL A 282 -22.72 1.84 -20.55
C VAL A 282 -22.56 3.35 -20.52
N VAL A 283 -22.04 3.90 -19.44
CA VAL A 283 -21.75 5.33 -19.29
C VAL A 283 -20.26 5.53 -19.30
N ALA A 284 -19.74 6.17 -20.33
CA ALA A 284 -18.31 6.31 -20.57
C ALA A 284 -17.80 7.72 -20.36
N ASP A 285 -16.50 7.87 -20.11
CA ASP A 285 -15.86 9.17 -20.06
C ASP A 285 -16.15 9.97 -21.35
N SER A 286 -16.72 11.16 -21.19
CA SER A 286 -17.08 12.04 -22.33
C SER A 286 -15.88 12.70 -23.01
N ALA A 287 -14.66 12.56 -22.50
CA ALA A 287 -13.43 13.08 -23.12
C ALA A 287 -13.07 12.30 -24.42
N GLU A 288 -13.63 11.10 -24.61
CA GLU A 288 -13.31 10.17 -25.73
C GLU A 288 -14.53 9.92 -26.65
N PRO A 289 -15.09 10.98 -27.32
CA PRO A 289 -16.30 10.84 -28.11
C PRO A 289 -16.14 9.88 -29.30
N LYS A 290 -14.94 9.81 -29.92
CA LYS A 290 -14.69 8.89 -31.03
C LYS A 290 -14.72 7.42 -30.58
N SER A 291 -14.18 7.13 -29.40
CA SER A 291 -14.20 5.79 -28.81
C SER A 291 -15.63 5.38 -28.45
N ILE A 292 -16.44 6.32 -27.94
CA ILE A 292 -17.86 6.09 -27.67
C ILE A 292 -18.62 5.75 -28.95
N ASP A 293 -18.45 6.52 -30.04
CA ASP A 293 -19.12 6.31 -31.32
C ASP A 293 -18.72 4.94 -31.94
N GLU A 294 -17.43 4.57 -31.85
CA GLU A 294 -16.95 3.28 -32.34
C GLU A 294 -17.57 2.11 -31.57
N ILE A 295 -17.59 2.18 -30.23
CA ILE A 295 -18.19 1.13 -29.38
C ILE A 295 -19.72 1.09 -29.59
N HIS A 296 -20.37 2.23 -29.80
CA HIS A 296 -21.77 2.27 -30.18
C HIS A 296 -22.00 1.56 -31.51
N GLY A 297 -21.11 1.74 -32.50
CA GLY A 297 -21.13 1.04 -33.76
C GLY A 297 -21.03 -0.49 -33.64
N HIS A 298 -20.43 -1.01 -32.56
CA HIS A 298 -20.43 -2.42 -32.19
C HIS A 298 -21.75 -2.93 -31.58
N GLY A 299 -22.79 -2.07 -31.46
CA GLY A 299 -24.15 -2.41 -31.03
C GLY A 299 -24.42 -2.27 -29.54
N PHE A 300 -23.54 -1.59 -28.80
CA PHE A 300 -23.72 -1.31 -27.35
C PHE A 300 -24.52 -0.03 -27.13
N ASN A 301 -25.30 -0.03 -26.04
CA ASN A 301 -26.04 1.13 -25.55
C ASN A 301 -25.11 2.00 -24.69
N ILE A 302 -24.18 2.72 -25.34
CA ILE A 302 -23.15 3.53 -24.68
C ILE A 302 -23.45 5.02 -24.82
N HIS A 303 -23.24 5.77 -23.73
CA HIS A 303 -23.49 7.20 -23.62
C HIS A 303 -22.34 7.93 -22.91
N PRO A 304 -22.06 9.19 -23.30
CA PRO A 304 -21.06 9.99 -22.60
C PRO A 304 -21.55 10.40 -21.22
N ALA A 305 -20.68 10.33 -20.21
CA ALA A 305 -20.94 10.87 -18.89
C ALA A 305 -21.13 12.40 -18.95
N ARG A 306 -22.06 12.93 -18.17
CA ARG A 306 -22.22 14.38 -18.05
C ARG A 306 -21.15 14.94 -17.13
N LYS A 307 -20.26 15.78 -17.67
CA LYS A 307 -19.24 16.50 -16.90
C LYS A 307 -19.69 17.95 -16.71
N GLY A 308 -19.74 18.40 -15.47
CA GLY A 308 -19.95 19.80 -15.08
C GLY A 308 -18.89 20.23 -14.07
N ARG A 309 -18.86 21.51 -13.70
CA ARG A 309 -17.83 22.10 -12.84
C ARG A 309 -17.63 21.34 -11.51
N ASP A 310 -18.70 20.74 -10.96
CA ASP A 310 -18.67 20.02 -9.67
C ASP A 310 -19.04 18.54 -9.83
N SER A 311 -18.95 17.98 -11.06
CA SER A 311 -19.42 16.61 -11.34
C SER A 311 -18.63 15.53 -10.58
N VAL A 312 -17.34 15.74 -10.34
CA VAL A 312 -16.50 14.81 -9.56
C VAL A 312 -16.99 14.78 -8.12
N ARG A 313 -17.15 15.96 -7.51
CA ARG A 313 -17.60 16.08 -6.13
C ARG A 313 -19.01 15.52 -5.94
N SER A 314 -19.96 15.92 -6.80
CA SER A 314 -21.33 15.43 -6.72
C SER A 314 -21.44 13.93 -6.90
N GLY A 315 -20.61 13.34 -7.79
CA GLY A 315 -20.56 11.90 -8.00
C GLY A 315 -19.97 11.15 -6.81
N ILE A 316 -18.93 11.69 -6.17
CA ILE A 316 -18.37 11.16 -4.93
C ILE A 316 -19.40 11.22 -3.81
N ASP A 317 -20.05 12.38 -3.62
CA ASP A 317 -21.07 12.56 -2.57
C ASP A 317 -22.24 11.59 -2.77
N PHE A 318 -22.58 11.29 -4.03
CA PHE A 318 -23.61 10.30 -4.33
C PHE A 318 -23.19 8.86 -3.99
N LEU A 319 -21.98 8.45 -4.33
CA LEU A 319 -21.44 7.15 -3.92
C LEU A 319 -21.41 7.03 -2.39
N ARG A 320 -21.07 8.10 -1.67
CA ARG A 320 -21.04 8.15 -0.21
C ARG A 320 -22.40 8.13 0.47
N SER A 321 -23.43 8.58 -0.24
CA SER A 321 -24.78 8.72 0.31
C SER A 321 -25.49 7.38 0.54
N ARG A 322 -24.94 6.26 0.05
CA ARG A 322 -25.54 4.92 0.12
C ARG A 322 -24.52 3.88 0.58
N PRO A 323 -24.99 2.78 1.20
CA PRO A 323 -24.10 1.65 1.46
C PRO A 323 -23.46 1.14 0.17
N LEU A 324 -22.17 0.88 0.22
CA LEU A 324 -21.37 0.46 -0.93
C LEU A 324 -20.78 -0.93 -0.65
N LEU A 325 -21.06 -1.86 -1.56
CA LEU A 325 -20.46 -3.18 -1.60
C LEU A 325 -19.50 -3.27 -2.78
N ILE A 326 -18.48 -4.10 -2.66
CA ILE A 326 -17.57 -4.43 -3.76
C ILE A 326 -17.28 -5.92 -3.76
N THR A 327 -17.28 -6.55 -4.93
CA THR A 327 -16.97 -7.97 -5.02
C THR A 327 -15.48 -8.23 -4.74
N GLU A 328 -15.15 -9.34 -4.07
CA GLU A 328 -13.76 -9.71 -3.74
C GLU A 328 -12.87 -9.85 -4.97
N ARG A 329 -13.45 -10.22 -6.13
CA ARG A 329 -12.72 -10.32 -7.40
C ARG A 329 -12.30 -8.96 -7.97
N SER A 330 -12.88 -7.86 -7.52
CA SER A 330 -12.58 -6.49 -7.94
C SER A 330 -11.27 -5.98 -7.31
N VAL A 331 -10.17 -6.68 -7.54
CA VAL A 331 -8.89 -6.44 -6.85
C VAL A 331 -8.36 -5.03 -7.07
N ASN A 332 -8.44 -4.52 -8.30
CA ASN A 332 -7.98 -3.17 -8.61
C ASN A 332 -8.93 -2.11 -8.04
N GLY A 333 -10.25 -2.35 -8.12
CA GLY A 333 -11.25 -1.49 -7.50
C GLY A 333 -11.08 -1.39 -5.99
N ILE A 334 -10.84 -2.50 -5.30
CA ILE A 334 -10.53 -2.53 -3.87
C ILE A 334 -9.29 -1.69 -3.57
N LYS A 335 -8.23 -1.84 -4.38
CA LYS A 335 -7.00 -1.06 -4.24
C LYS A 335 -7.26 0.44 -4.42
N GLU A 336 -8.07 0.84 -5.41
CA GLU A 336 -8.41 2.24 -5.62
C GLU A 336 -9.26 2.80 -4.48
N LEU A 337 -10.36 2.13 -4.09
CA LEU A 337 -11.21 2.58 -2.98
C LEU A 337 -10.43 2.81 -1.68
N ARG A 338 -9.39 2.02 -1.46
CA ARG A 338 -8.48 2.14 -0.32
C ARG A 338 -7.54 3.36 -0.42
N ASN A 339 -7.11 3.73 -1.63
CA ASN A 339 -6.07 4.73 -1.86
C ASN A 339 -6.60 6.05 -2.43
N TYR A 340 -7.89 6.12 -2.79
CA TYR A 340 -8.51 7.33 -3.32
C TYR A 340 -8.74 8.34 -2.20
N LYS A 341 -7.98 9.43 -2.22
CA LYS A 341 -7.92 10.41 -1.14
C LYS A 341 -7.94 11.84 -1.66
N TYR A 342 -8.24 12.78 -0.78
CA TYR A 342 -8.07 14.18 -1.07
C TYR A 342 -6.58 14.58 -1.10
N LYS A 343 -6.24 15.55 -1.96
CA LYS A 343 -4.91 16.19 -1.98
C LYS A 343 -4.66 16.88 -0.64
N GLU A 344 -3.40 16.93 -0.23
CA GLU A 344 -2.96 17.68 0.93
C GLU A 344 -2.02 18.81 0.50
N ASP A 345 -2.09 19.95 1.18
CA ASP A 345 -1.14 21.04 1.00
C ASP A 345 0.22 20.71 1.65
N LYS A 346 1.20 21.60 1.51
CA LYS A 346 2.56 21.44 2.07
C LYS A 346 2.59 21.35 3.61
N ASN A 347 1.51 21.69 4.27
CA ASN A 347 1.35 21.67 5.72
C ASN A 347 0.51 20.46 6.19
N GLY A 348 0.19 19.51 5.30
CA GLY A 348 -0.67 18.36 5.61
C GLY A 348 -2.15 18.70 5.74
N ARG A 349 -2.58 19.90 5.27
CA ARG A 349 -3.98 20.30 5.33
C ARG A 349 -4.71 19.73 4.13
N GLN A 350 -5.78 18.98 4.37
CA GLN A 350 -6.61 18.38 3.33
C GLN A 350 -7.25 19.46 2.45
N LEU A 351 -7.11 19.30 1.14
CA LEU A 351 -7.80 20.09 0.11
C LEU A 351 -9.08 19.36 -0.29
N ASN A 352 -10.13 20.11 -0.71
CA ASN A 352 -11.37 19.51 -1.20
C ASN A 352 -11.27 19.04 -2.67
N GLU A 353 -10.09 18.56 -3.06
CA GLU A 353 -9.77 18.11 -4.41
C GLU A 353 -9.16 16.70 -4.33
N PRO A 354 -9.75 15.68 -5.00
CA PRO A 354 -9.18 14.35 -5.05
C PRO A 354 -7.81 14.32 -5.73
N VAL A 355 -6.98 13.31 -5.38
CA VAL A 355 -5.76 13.01 -6.12
C VAL A 355 -6.09 12.48 -7.52
N ASP A 356 -5.20 12.72 -8.49
CA ASP A 356 -5.34 12.22 -9.87
C ASP A 356 -4.80 10.77 -10.03
N ALA A 357 -4.62 10.06 -8.92
CA ALA A 357 -4.18 8.67 -8.88
C ALA A 357 -5.25 7.80 -8.22
N PHE A 358 -5.30 6.52 -8.57
CA PHE A 358 -6.29 5.57 -8.03
C PHE A 358 -7.74 5.99 -8.28
N ASN A 359 -8.04 6.51 -9.46
CA ASN A 359 -9.34 7.10 -9.77
C ASN A 359 -10.11 6.42 -10.92
N HIS A 360 -9.50 5.53 -11.70
CA HIS A 360 -10.11 4.95 -12.90
C HIS A 360 -11.34 4.08 -12.59
N PHE A 361 -11.23 3.16 -11.63
CA PHE A 361 -12.37 2.37 -11.17
C PHE A 361 -13.41 3.24 -10.47
N VAL A 362 -12.96 4.20 -9.66
CA VAL A 362 -13.86 5.13 -8.96
C VAL A 362 -14.60 6.02 -9.96
N ASP A 363 -13.91 6.53 -10.98
CA ASP A 363 -14.52 7.38 -12.01
C ASP A 363 -15.50 6.59 -12.88
N ALA A 364 -15.15 5.37 -13.31
CA ALA A 364 -16.08 4.48 -13.97
C ALA A 364 -17.33 4.22 -13.11
N SER A 365 -17.16 3.90 -11.83
CA SER A 365 -18.28 3.70 -10.89
C SER A 365 -19.15 4.95 -10.76
N ARG A 366 -18.52 6.11 -10.65
CA ARG A 366 -19.18 7.41 -10.54
C ARG A 366 -20.00 7.75 -11.79
N TYR A 367 -19.48 7.50 -13.00
CA TYR A 367 -20.22 7.70 -14.25
C TYR A 367 -21.48 6.83 -14.28
N ALA A 368 -21.37 5.57 -13.91
CA ALA A 368 -22.50 4.64 -13.91
C ALA A 368 -23.61 5.07 -12.96
N VAL A 369 -23.28 5.46 -11.71
CA VAL A 369 -24.31 5.80 -10.70
C VAL A 369 -24.95 7.16 -10.91
N THR A 370 -24.23 8.12 -11.51
CA THR A 370 -24.74 9.49 -11.66
C THR A 370 -25.64 9.69 -12.89
N TRP A 371 -25.58 8.78 -13.88
CA TRP A 371 -26.39 8.90 -15.08
C TRP A 371 -27.89 8.97 -14.80
N ASN A 372 -28.40 8.11 -13.95
CA ASN A 372 -29.82 8.07 -13.61
C ASN A 372 -30.30 9.30 -12.85
N GLN A 373 -29.42 9.99 -12.11
CA GLN A 373 -29.75 11.25 -11.46
C GLN A 373 -29.92 12.39 -12.45
N THR A 374 -29.06 12.44 -13.46
CA THR A 374 -29.08 13.49 -14.47
C THR A 374 -30.11 13.25 -15.58
N ASN A 375 -30.66 12.03 -15.67
CA ASN A 375 -31.69 11.61 -16.64
C ASN A 375 -32.80 10.82 -15.95
N PRO A 376 -33.58 11.44 -15.04
CA PRO A 376 -34.56 10.72 -14.23
C PRO A 376 -35.69 10.06 -15.02
N ASN A 377 -35.92 10.52 -16.26
CA ASN A 377 -36.96 9.97 -17.15
C ASN A 377 -36.42 8.99 -18.19
N PHE A 378 -35.12 8.69 -18.18
CA PHE A 378 -34.54 7.74 -19.11
C PHE A 378 -35.03 6.32 -18.78
N GLY A 379 -35.72 5.70 -19.72
CA GLY A 379 -36.33 4.36 -19.57
C GLY A 379 -37.80 4.35 -19.14
N GLN A 380 -38.39 5.45 -18.71
CA GLN A 380 -39.83 5.51 -18.42
C GLN A 380 -40.69 5.51 -19.69
N TYR A 381 -40.11 5.91 -20.82
CA TYR A 381 -40.78 5.94 -22.13
C TYR A 381 -40.55 4.69 -23.00
N ALA A 382 -39.78 3.71 -22.50
CA ALA A 382 -39.48 2.47 -23.22
C ALA A 382 -40.47 1.33 -22.93
N LEU A 383 -41.54 1.60 -22.18
CA LEU A 383 -42.60 0.64 -21.84
C LEU A 383 -43.99 1.10 -22.37
N GLY A 384 -43.99 1.89 -23.44
CA GLY A 384 -45.18 2.24 -24.20
C GLY A 384 -45.28 1.46 -25.49
#